data_fcad7c3b63459e1ca748f3dfb824757d
#
_entry.id   fcad7c3b63459e1ca748f3dfb824757d
#
_cell.length_a   1.000
_cell.length_b   1.000
_cell.length_c   1.000
_cell.angle_alpha   90.00
_cell.angle_beta   90.00
_cell.angle_gamma   90.00
#
_symmetry.space_group_name_H-M   'P 1'
#
loop_
_entity.id
_entity.type
_entity.pdbx_description
1 polymer ?
#
loop_
_entity_poly.entity_id
_entity_poly.type
_entity_poly.pdbx_seq_one_letter_code
_entity_poly.pdbx_strand_id
1 'polypeptide(L)'
;MFWMFLFMVLPFVALAYVGWHVWCLLPVAWGWKLAVIVVIVASFLLLFTSIRRSTDQMPMPMAVGVYEVGTSSLIVLLYVFMTFLVLDLGRLVHLVPRTLLYNNWWTAGGITLLLTVLFVYGHLHYRHKYRQVLTVTTDKIERPMRVVLMSDLHLGYHNRRDELHRWVDMVNAEQPDLILIAGDIIDGSMRPLRDERMHEEFRRLKAPVYACLGNHEYYSGEPEAQQFYRDAGIRLLQDTVAAFPDGETPGTAAVNPDGEAPRTAAAPLCIIGRDDRTNRHRKPLAKIMKEASARISPSAFRILLDHQPYHLEQAERQGIDFQFSGHTHHGQVWPASWVTEAIYECAFGSHQRGNTRYYVSSGIGIWGGKFRIGTRSEYVVLNLNGR
;
A
#
# COMPACT_ATOMS: atom_id res chain seq x y z
N MET A 1 8.31 4.62 22.97
CA MET A 1 8.52 3.33 23.68
C MET A 1 7.23 2.76 24.25
N PHE A 2 6.44 3.50 25.04
CA PHE A 2 5.16 3.04 25.63
C PHE A 2 4.13 2.57 24.56
N TRP A 3 3.87 3.37 23.53
CA TRP A 3 2.94 3.00 22.44
C TRP A 3 3.38 1.79 21.65
N MET A 4 4.66 1.63 21.39
CA MET A 4 5.21 0.46 20.71
C MET A 4 5.02 -0.82 21.55
N PHE A 5 5.24 -0.75 22.85
CA PHE A 5 4.97 -1.85 23.78
C PHE A 5 3.47 -2.22 23.80
N LEU A 6 2.61 -1.22 23.84
CA LEU A 6 1.16 -1.42 23.82
C LEU A 6 0.71 -2.15 22.53
N PHE A 7 1.21 -1.71 21.36
CA PHE A 7 0.93 -2.36 20.08
C PHE A 7 1.43 -3.80 20.03
N MET A 8 2.55 -4.11 20.68
CA MET A 8 3.07 -5.48 20.72
C MET A 8 2.27 -6.38 21.67
N VAL A 9 1.74 -5.88 22.76
CA VAL A 9 1.04 -6.67 23.78
C VAL A 9 -0.46 -6.82 23.47
N LEU A 10 -1.07 -5.80 22.86
CA LEU A 10 -2.52 -5.77 22.62
C LEU A 10 -3.06 -7.00 21.84
N PRO A 11 -2.39 -7.51 20.78
CA PRO A 11 -2.86 -8.70 20.09
C PRO A 11 -2.90 -9.96 20.98
N PHE A 12 -1.95 -10.11 21.92
CA PHE A 12 -1.93 -11.23 22.85
C PHE A 12 -3.04 -11.12 23.91
N VAL A 13 -3.34 -9.91 24.37
CA VAL A 13 -4.48 -9.66 25.26
C VAL A 13 -5.78 -9.96 24.53
N ALA A 14 -5.92 -9.52 23.29
CA ALA A 14 -7.07 -9.84 22.46
C ALA A 14 -7.22 -11.35 22.23
N LEU A 15 -6.11 -12.06 22.02
CA LEU A 15 -6.10 -13.52 21.84
C LEU A 15 -6.58 -14.25 23.10
N ALA A 16 -6.10 -13.83 24.29
CA ALA A 16 -6.53 -14.40 25.57
C ALA A 16 -8.03 -14.12 25.82
N TYR A 17 -8.48 -12.89 25.57
CA TYR A 17 -9.87 -12.48 25.70
C TYR A 17 -10.80 -13.27 24.77
N VAL A 18 -10.45 -13.40 23.50
CA VAL A 18 -11.19 -14.21 22.53
C VAL A 18 -11.21 -15.68 22.93
N GLY A 19 -10.07 -16.23 23.34
CA GLY A 19 -9.98 -17.61 23.82
C GLY A 19 -10.92 -17.89 25.00
N TRP A 20 -10.99 -16.95 25.96
CA TRP A 20 -11.92 -17.03 27.08
C TRP A 20 -13.40 -17.07 26.62
N HIS A 21 -13.79 -16.15 25.72
CA HIS A 21 -15.16 -16.11 25.21
C HIS A 21 -15.53 -17.35 24.40
N VAL A 22 -14.64 -17.83 23.53
CA VAL A 22 -14.82 -19.08 22.78
C VAL A 22 -15.01 -20.26 23.74
N TRP A 23 -14.20 -20.33 24.80
CA TRP A 23 -14.34 -21.37 25.83
C TRP A 23 -15.70 -21.34 26.52
N CYS A 24 -16.19 -20.18 26.90
CA CYS A 24 -17.47 -19.99 27.56
C CYS A 24 -18.66 -20.27 26.62
N LEU A 25 -18.57 -19.77 25.37
CA LEU A 25 -19.68 -19.77 24.42
C LEU A 25 -19.99 -21.14 23.84
N LEU A 26 -18.96 -21.95 23.50
CA LEU A 26 -19.14 -23.18 22.75
C LEU A 26 -19.77 -24.28 23.63
N PRO A 27 -20.95 -24.84 23.28
CA PRO A 27 -21.63 -25.92 24.01
C PRO A 27 -21.12 -27.31 23.57
N VAL A 28 -19.78 -27.52 23.61
CA VAL A 28 -19.12 -28.78 23.24
C VAL A 28 -18.24 -29.28 24.39
N ALA A 29 -17.79 -30.53 24.31
CA ALA A 29 -16.85 -31.10 25.27
C ALA A 29 -15.54 -30.31 25.32
N TRP A 30 -14.90 -30.24 26.48
CA TRP A 30 -13.72 -29.43 26.75
C TRP A 30 -12.58 -29.67 25.73
N GLY A 31 -12.41 -30.93 25.26
CA GLY A 31 -11.39 -31.25 24.25
C GLY A 31 -11.58 -30.51 22.91
N TRP A 32 -12.84 -30.35 22.45
CA TRP A 32 -13.15 -29.58 21.25
C TRP A 32 -12.96 -28.08 21.46
N LYS A 33 -13.30 -27.55 22.63
CA LYS A 33 -13.02 -26.15 23.00
C LYS A 33 -11.53 -25.88 22.92
N LEU A 34 -10.71 -26.75 23.50
CA LEU A 34 -9.27 -26.65 23.46
C LEU A 34 -8.72 -26.72 22.01
N ALA A 35 -9.24 -27.64 21.20
CA ALA A 35 -8.85 -27.75 19.79
C ALA A 35 -9.11 -26.46 19.01
N VAL A 36 -10.27 -25.83 19.18
CA VAL A 36 -10.59 -24.55 18.55
C VAL A 36 -9.61 -23.44 18.99
N ILE A 37 -9.34 -23.35 20.30
CA ILE A 37 -8.39 -22.35 20.83
C ILE A 37 -6.98 -22.60 20.29
N VAL A 38 -6.53 -23.83 20.23
CA VAL A 38 -5.23 -24.20 19.67
C VAL A 38 -5.13 -23.77 18.20
N VAL A 39 -6.20 -23.98 17.41
CA VAL A 39 -6.23 -23.53 16.00
C VAL A 39 -6.14 -22.01 15.91
N ILE A 40 -6.86 -21.25 16.74
CA ILE A 40 -6.81 -19.78 16.77
C ILE A 40 -5.39 -19.31 17.12
N VAL A 41 -4.80 -19.86 18.18
CA VAL A 41 -3.46 -19.52 18.64
C VAL A 41 -2.41 -19.89 17.57
N ALA A 42 -2.47 -21.09 17.01
CA ALA A 42 -1.56 -21.53 15.97
C ALA A 42 -1.64 -20.64 14.73
N SER A 43 -2.85 -20.31 14.26
CA SER A 43 -3.04 -19.39 13.12
C SER A 43 -2.43 -18.03 13.38
N PHE A 44 -2.59 -17.48 14.59
CA PHE A 44 -1.95 -16.22 14.98
C PHE A 44 -0.42 -16.32 15.03
N LEU A 45 0.12 -17.43 15.54
CA LEU A 45 1.57 -17.64 15.62
C LEU A 45 2.24 -17.77 14.24
N LEU A 46 1.50 -18.23 13.21
CA LEU A 46 2.00 -18.27 11.84
C LEU A 46 2.38 -16.88 11.30
N LEU A 47 1.81 -15.79 11.82
CA LEU A 47 2.20 -14.43 11.47
C LEU A 47 3.71 -14.19 11.68
N PHE A 48 4.27 -14.71 12.76
CA PHE A 48 5.69 -14.52 13.08
C PHE A 48 6.64 -15.28 12.16
N THR A 49 6.19 -16.37 11.54
CA THR A 49 6.98 -17.08 10.51
C THR A 49 7.15 -16.23 9.26
N SER A 50 6.10 -15.47 8.90
CA SER A 50 6.12 -14.56 7.74
C SER A 50 7.04 -13.36 8.00
N ILE A 51 6.96 -12.74 9.18
CA ILE A 51 7.83 -11.62 9.58
C ILE A 51 9.32 -12.04 9.60
N ARG A 52 9.62 -13.25 10.04
CA ARG A 52 10.99 -13.78 10.10
C ARG A 52 11.53 -14.34 8.78
N ARG A 53 10.77 -14.25 7.70
CA ARG A 53 11.06 -14.88 6.39
C ARG A 53 11.31 -16.39 6.44
N SER A 54 10.86 -17.06 7.47
CA SER A 54 10.97 -18.54 7.55
C SER A 54 10.17 -19.21 6.43
N THR A 55 9.16 -18.50 5.89
CA THR A 55 8.39 -18.91 4.72
C THR A 55 9.25 -19.08 3.46
N ASP A 56 10.38 -18.38 3.35
CA ASP A 56 11.27 -18.45 2.19
C ASP A 56 11.97 -19.82 2.06
N GLN A 57 11.97 -20.62 3.11
CA GLN A 57 12.55 -21.98 3.11
C GLN A 57 11.52 -23.08 2.86
N MET A 58 10.23 -22.74 2.80
CA MET A 58 9.13 -23.69 2.61
C MET A 58 8.83 -23.90 1.11
N PRO A 59 8.23 -25.03 0.70
CA PRO A 59 7.64 -25.16 -0.62
C PRO A 59 6.62 -24.02 -0.89
N MET A 60 6.59 -23.49 -2.11
CA MET A 60 5.77 -22.29 -2.43
C MET A 60 4.30 -22.41 -2.01
N PRO A 61 3.56 -23.51 -2.27
CA PRO A 61 2.16 -23.62 -1.82
C PRO A 61 2.01 -23.54 -0.30
N MET A 62 2.95 -24.13 0.45
CA MET A 62 2.96 -24.08 1.92
C MET A 62 3.29 -22.67 2.40
N ALA A 63 4.28 -22.00 1.81
CA ALA A 63 4.63 -20.62 2.15
C ALA A 63 3.46 -19.66 1.96
N VAL A 64 2.75 -19.77 0.83
CA VAL A 64 1.52 -19.00 0.53
C VAL A 64 0.46 -19.26 1.60
N GLY A 65 0.15 -20.54 1.90
CA GLY A 65 -0.86 -20.88 2.90
C GLY A 65 -0.51 -20.36 4.30
N VAL A 66 0.74 -20.52 4.72
CA VAL A 66 1.26 -20.02 6.01
C VAL A 66 1.16 -18.48 6.07
N TYR A 67 1.57 -17.81 5.00
CA TYR A 67 1.49 -16.35 4.92
C TYR A 67 0.03 -15.85 4.97
N GLU A 68 -0.85 -16.42 4.14
CA GLU A 68 -2.25 -16.01 4.07
C GLU A 68 -3.00 -16.27 5.38
N VAL A 69 -2.83 -17.44 5.99
CA VAL A 69 -3.46 -17.77 7.27
C VAL A 69 -2.91 -16.88 8.39
N GLY A 70 -1.58 -16.75 8.48
CA GLY A 70 -0.93 -15.97 9.53
C GLY A 70 -1.35 -14.50 9.49
N THR A 71 -1.27 -13.86 8.33
CA THR A 71 -1.60 -12.42 8.19
C THR A 71 -3.10 -12.16 8.29
N SER A 72 -3.95 -13.06 7.76
CA SER A 72 -5.41 -12.95 7.89
C SER A 72 -5.87 -13.12 9.32
N SER A 73 -5.18 -13.96 10.12
CA SER A 73 -5.56 -14.24 11.51
C SER A 73 -5.58 -12.98 12.39
N LEU A 74 -4.71 -12.00 12.10
CA LEU A 74 -4.68 -10.73 12.82
C LEU A 74 -5.97 -9.93 12.61
N ILE A 75 -6.45 -9.87 11.36
CA ILE A 75 -7.68 -9.15 11.01
C ILE A 75 -8.89 -9.91 11.56
N VAL A 76 -8.90 -11.24 11.45
CA VAL A 76 -9.97 -12.08 12.03
C VAL A 76 -10.03 -11.90 13.55
N LEU A 77 -8.88 -11.95 14.23
CA LEU A 77 -8.79 -11.73 15.68
C LEU A 77 -9.36 -10.36 16.08
N LEU A 78 -9.05 -9.30 15.33
CA LEU A 78 -9.58 -7.97 15.58
C LEU A 78 -11.11 -7.95 15.54
N TYR A 79 -11.73 -8.52 14.52
CA TYR A 79 -13.20 -8.51 14.40
C TYR A 79 -13.89 -9.44 15.38
N VAL A 80 -13.32 -10.60 15.69
CA VAL A 80 -13.82 -11.48 16.75
C VAL A 80 -13.74 -10.78 18.10
N PHE A 81 -12.62 -10.15 18.40
CA PHE A 81 -12.44 -9.34 19.63
C PHE A 81 -13.50 -8.24 19.74
N MET A 82 -13.68 -7.45 18.68
CA MET A 82 -14.67 -6.37 18.64
C MET A 82 -16.10 -6.89 18.83
N THR A 83 -16.42 -8.04 18.22
CA THR A 83 -17.73 -8.67 18.37
C THR A 83 -18.02 -9.02 19.84
N PHE A 84 -17.07 -9.69 20.51
CA PHE A 84 -17.24 -10.00 21.93
C PHE A 84 -17.24 -8.78 22.82
N LEU A 85 -16.41 -7.76 22.49
CA LEU A 85 -16.41 -6.50 23.23
C LEU A 85 -17.77 -5.78 23.15
N VAL A 86 -18.40 -5.73 21.98
CA VAL A 86 -19.73 -5.14 21.79
C VAL A 86 -20.77 -5.92 22.58
N LEU A 87 -20.71 -7.25 22.59
CA LEU A 87 -21.61 -8.09 23.38
C LEU A 87 -21.42 -7.90 24.89
N ASP A 88 -20.18 -7.76 25.36
CA ASP A 88 -19.91 -7.50 26.77
C ASP A 88 -20.34 -6.09 27.21
N LEU A 89 -20.14 -5.07 26.36
CA LEU A 89 -20.68 -3.74 26.61
C LEU A 89 -22.21 -3.77 26.66
N GLY A 90 -22.86 -4.53 25.75
CA GLY A 90 -24.30 -4.74 25.79
C GLY A 90 -24.75 -5.45 27.08
N ARG A 91 -23.96 -6.37 27.64
CA ARG A 91 -24.21 -6.98 28.95
C ARG A 91 -24.10 -5.98 30.09
N LEU A 92 -23.09 -5.11 30.04
CA LEU A 92 -22.88 -4.12 31.10
C LEU A 92 -24.08 -3.18 31.24
N VAL A 93 -24.75 -2.87 30.13
CA VAL A 93 -25.99 -2.05 30.11
C VAL A 93 -27.27 -2.88 30.09
N HIS A 94 -27.20 -4.18 30.43
CA HIS A 94 -28.31 -5.12 30.53
C HIS A 94 -29.12 -5.36 29.24
N LEU A 95 -28.60 -5.00 28.06
CA LEU A 95 -29.23 -5.27 26.76
C LEU A 95 -28.98 -6.70 26.25
N VAL A 96 -27.87 -7.32 26.66
CA VAL A 96 -27.49 -8.68 26.26
C VAL A 96 -27.57 -9.61 27.47
N PRO A 97 -28.45 -10.60 27.47
CA PRO A 97 -28.54 -11.58 28.55
C PRO A 97 -27.27 -12.46 28.65
N ARG A 98 -26.87 -12.78 29.88
CA ARG A 98 -25.68 -13.63 30.09
C ARG A 98 -25.79 -14.99 29.41
N THR A 99 -26.99 -15.56 29.30
CA THR A 99 -27.26 -16.85 28.68
C THR A 99 -26.89 -16.94 27.21
N LEU A 100 -26.79 -15.80 26.51
CA LEU A 100 -26.36 -15.75 25.12
C LEU A 100 -24.84 -16.03 24.94
N LEU A 101 -24.04 -15.77 25.98
CA LEU A 101 -22.57 -15.90 25.89
C LEU A 101 -22.05 -17.19 26.57
N TYR A 102 -22.95 -18.09 27.02
CA TYR A 102 -22.56 -19.32 27.70
C TYR A 102 -23.26 -20.53 27.10
N ASN A 103 -22.47 -21.50 26.61
CA ASN A 103 -22.97 -22.77 26.07
C ASN A 103 -24.16 -22.59 25.11
N ASN A 104 -24.03 -21.68 24.14
CA ASN A 104 -25.14 -21.28 23.27
C ASN A 104 -24.79 -21.47 21.79
N TRP A 105 -25.41 -22.50 21.15
CA TRP A 105 -25.22 -22.78 19.73
C TRP A 105 -25.72 -21.66 18.80
N TRP A 106 -26.83 -21.02 19.16
CA TRP A 106 -27.43 -19.98 18.32
C TRP A 106 -26.53 -18.75 18.24
N THR A 107 -25.97 -18.35 19.38
CA THR A 107 -25.03 -17.23 19.42
C THR A 107 -23.71 -17.59 18.72
N ALA A 108 -23.18 -18.79 18.95
CA ALA A 108 -21.97 -19.25 18.26
C ALA A 108 -22.18 -19.30 16.75
N GLY A 109 -23.29 -19.88 16.28
CA GLY A 109 -23.64 -19.91 14.86
C GLY A 109 -23.88 -18.53 14.27
N GLY A 110 -24.59 -17.66 15.00
CA GLY A 110 -24.85 -16.28 14.56
C GLY A 110 -23.58 -15.45 14.39
N ILE A 111 -22.65 -15.51 15.36
CA ILE A 111 -21.35 -14.84 15.27
C ILE A 111 -20.55 -15.38 14.09
N THR A 112 -20.46 -16.70 13.96
CA THR A 112 -19.73 -17.35 12.85
C THR A 112 -20.30 -16.92 11.50
N LEU A 113 -21.61 -16.93 11.34
CA LEU A 113 -22.26 -16.51 10.09
C LEU A 113 -22.00 -15.04 9.80
N LEU A 114 -22.18 -14.16 10.78
CA LEU A 114 -21.93 -12.72 10.63
C LEU A 114 -20.50 -12.45 10.17
N LEU A 115 -19.52 -13.03 10.84
CA LEU A 115 -18.10 -12.84 10.51
C LEU A 115 -17.75 -13.46 9.15
N THR A 116 -18.31 -14.64 8.83
CA THR A 116 -18.11 -15.24 7.50
C THR A 116 -18.63 -14.32 6.40
N VAL A 117 -19.85 -13.81 6.53
CA VAL A 117 -20.41 -12.85 5.55
C VAL A 117 -19.56 -11.60 5.45
N LEU A 118 -19.10 -11.04 6.57
CA LEU A 118 -18.25 -9.86 6.62
C LEU A 118 -16.90 -10.09 5.90
N PHE A 119 -16.25 -11.24 6.13
CA PHE A 119 -14.96 -11.53 5.51
C PHE A 119 -15.10 -11.90 4.03
N VAL A 120 -16.15 -12.59 3.63
CA VAL A 120 -16.48 -12.82 2.22
C VAL A 120 -16.70 -11.48 1.52
N TYR A 121 -17.50 -10.57 2.10
CA TYR A 121 -17.67 -9.21 1.59
C TYR A 121 -16.32 -8.48 1.50
N GLY A 122 -15.53 -8.48 2.57
CA GLY A 122 -14.23 -7.79 2.61
C GLY A 122 -13.25 -8.33 1.57
N HIS A 123 -13.25 -9.64 1.31
CA HIS A 123 -12.43 -10.25 0.27
C HIS A 123 -12.91 -9.87 -1.14
N LEU A 124 -14.19 -9.93 -1.42
CA LEU A 124 -14.75 -9.52 -2.71
C LEU A 124 -14.51 -8.03 -2.97
N HIS A 125 -14.66 -7.20 -1.91
CA HIS A 125 -14.39 -5.78 -1.98
C HIS A 125 -12.91 -5.47 -2.24
N TYR A 126 -11.98 -6.22 -1.65
CA TYR A 126 -10.56 -6.12 -1.99
C TYR A 126 -10.30 -6.45 -3.46
N ARG A 127 -10.95 -7.46 -4.02
CA ARG A 127 -10.76 -7.86 -5.43
C ARG A 127 -11.23 -6.79 -6.41
N HIS A 128 -12.22 -6.00 -6.04
CA HIS A 128 -12.68 -4.87 -6.84
C HIS A 128 -11.70 -3.69 -6.70
N LYS A 129 -11.08 -3.27 -7.81
CA LYS A 129 -10.16 -2.13 -7.83
C LYS A 129 -10.91 -0.90 -8.33
N TYR A 130 -11.01 0.12 -7.47
CA TYR A 130 -11.72 1.35 -7.79
C TYR A 130 -10.86 2.26 -8.66
N ARG A 131 -11.42 2.68 -9.77
CA ARG A 131 -10.85 3.67 -10.66
C ARG A 131 -11.16 5.06 -10.15
N GLN A 132 -10.17 5.75 -9.60
CA GLN A 132 -10.32 7.12 -9.15
C GLN A 132 -9.85 8.09 -10.23
N VAL A 133 -10.68 9.05 -10.64
CA VAL A 133 -10.30 10.05 -11.65
C VAL A 133 -10.06 11.39 -10.99
N LEU A 134 -8.93 11.99 -11.29
CA LEU A 134 -8.56 13.35 -10.91
C LEU A 134 -8.32 14.17 -12.18
N THR A 135 -8.71 15.44 -12.16
CA THR A 135 -8.42 16.38 -13.25
C THR A 135 -7.71 17.60 -12.68
N VAL A 136 -6.59 17.94 -13.27
CA VAL A 136 -5.83 19.16 -12.97
C VAL A 136 -5.69 19.97 -14.24
N THR A 137 -6.23 21.20 -14.24
CA THR A 137 -6.06 22.17 -15.33
C THR A 137 -5.03 23.21 -14.92
N THR A 138 -4.05 23.49 -15.79
CA THR A 138 -2.93 24.38 -15.49
C THR A 138 -2.33 24.95 -16.77
N ASP A 139 -1.76 26.16 -16.70
CA ASP A 139 -1.06 26.81 -17.82
C ASP A 139 0.33 26.17 -18.09
N LYS A 140 0.78 25.24 -17.24
CA LYS A 140 2.06 24.54 -17.37
C LYS A 140 2.01 23.35 -18.35
N ILE A 141 0.83 22.94 -18.76
CA ILE A 141 0.60 21.79 -19.66
C ILE A 141 0.01 22.30 -20.96
N GLU A 142 0.71 22.09 -22.07
CA GLU A 142 0.25 22.49 -23.40
C GLU A 142 -0.65 21.42 -24.06
N ARG A 143 -0.35 20.15 -23.82
CA ARG A 143 -1.11 19.01 -24.38
C ARG A 143 -1.69 18.17 -23.28
N PRO A 144 -2.96 17.80 -23.37
CA PRO A 144 -3.57 16.90 -22.40
C PRO A 144 -2.73 15.61 -22.23
N MET A 145 -2.55 15.19 -20.99
CA MET A 145 -1.80 13.98 -20.65
C MET A 145 -2.59 13.14 -19.64
N ARG A 146 -2.54 11.84 -19.82
CA ARG A 146 -3.13 10.88 -18.89
C ARG A 146 -2.03 10.16 -18.11
N VAL A 147 -2.00 10.36 -16.83
CA VAL A 147 -1.04 9.72 -15.93
C VAL A 147 -1.77 8.71 -15.06
N VAL A 148 -1.34 7.46 -15.06
CA VAL A 148 -1.84 6.46 -14.10
C VAL A 148 -0.92 6.43 -12.89
N LEU A 149 -1.52 6.57 -11.70
CA LEU A 149 -0.81 6.58 -10.42
C LEU A 149 -1.20 5.35 -9.62
N MET A 150 -0.22 4.64 -9.10
CA MET A 150 -0.39 3.48 -8.23
C MET A 150 0.49 3.59 -7.00
N SER A 151 0.13 2.88 -5.93
CA SER A 151 0.96 2.66 -4.75
C SER A 151 0.60 1.32 -4.10
N ASP A 152 1.46 0.85 -3.23
CA ASP A 152 1.17 -0.25 -2.31
C ASP A 152 0.69 -1.51 -3.05
N LEU A 153 1.45 -1.97 -4.03
CA LEU A 153 1.15 -3.18 -4.76
C LEU A 153 1.34 -4.43 -3.89
N HIS A 154 2.33 -4.39 -2.99
CA HIS A 154 2.69 -5.47 -2.08
C HIS A 154 2.74 -6.83 -2.77
N LEU A 155 3.51 -6.90 -3.85
CA LEU A 155 3.74 -8.16 -4.55
C LEU A 155 4.54 -9.11 -3.66
N GLY A 156 4.07 -10.33 -3.54
CA GLY A 156 4.66 -11.29 -2.62
C GLY A 156 3.91 -12.61 -2.59
N TYR A 157 3.83 -13.24 -1.43
CA TYR A 157 3.16 -14.53 -1.26
C TYR A 157 1.66 -14.48 -1.51
N HIS A 158 1.01 -13.35 -1.28
CA HIS A 158 -0.43 -13.19 -1.49
C HIS A 158 -0.77 -12.45 -2.78
N ASN A 159 -0.14 -11.31 -3.08
CA ASN A 159 -0.33 -10.62 -4.36
C ASN A 159 0.67 -11.18 -5.38
N ARG A 160 0.24 -12.20 -6.11
CA ARG A 160 1.07 -12.98 -6.99
C ARG A 160 1.00 -12.51 -8.46
N ARG A 161 1.73 -13.17 -9.32
CA ARG A 161 1.82 -12.84 -10.76
C ARG A 161 0.46 -12.67 -11.42
N ASP A 162 -0.52 -13.54 -11.11
CA ASP A 162 -1.86 -13.46 -11.70
C ASP A 162 -2.62 -12.18 -11.32
N GLU A 163 -2.39 -11.68 -10.10
CA GLU A 163 -2.96 -10.40 -9.68
C GLU A 163 -2.29 -9.24 -10.42
N LEU A 164 -0.96 -9.24 -10.49
CA LEU A 164 -0.19 -8.25 -11.23
C LEU A 164 -0.58 -8.24 -12.72
N HIS A 165 -0.75 -9.41 -13.33
CA HIS A 165 -1.21 -9.54 -14.72
C HIS A 165 -2.52 -8.77 -14.96
N ARG A 166 -3.52 -8.98 -14.09
CA ARG A 166 -4.79 -8.24 -14.18
C ARG A 166 -4.63 -6.74 -14.00
N TRP A 167 -3.77 -6.31 -13.07
CA TRP A 167 -3.53 -4.89 -12.84
C TRP A 167 -2.82 -4.23 -14.02
N VAL A 168 -1.86 -4.90 -14.62
CA VAL A 168 -1.20 -4.44 -15.85
C VAL A 168 -2.21 -4.27 -16.99
N ASP A 169 -3.12 -5.23 -17.18
CA ASP A 169 -4.16 -5.12 -18.19
C ASP A 169 -5.11 -3.95 -17.93
N MET A 170 -5.51 -3.74 -16.65
CA MET A 170 -6.33 -2.59 -16.24
C MET A 170 -5.62 -1.26 -16.53
N VAL A 171 -4.34 -1.14 -16.18
CA VAL A 171 -3.55 0.07 -16.43
C VAL A 171 -3.39 0.32 -17.93
N ASN A 172 -3.09 -0.70 -18.72
CA ASN A 172 -2.97 -0.57 -20.16
C ASN A 172 -4.29 -0.18 -20.84
N ALA A 173 -5.43 -0.60 -20.28
CA ALA A 173 -6.76 -0.22 -20.79
C ALA A 173 -7.05 1.29 -20.64
N GLU A 174 -6.39 1.97 -19.68
CA GLU A 174 -6.46 3.43 -19.53
C GLU A 174 -5.71 4.19 -20.62
N GLN A 175 -4.86 3.52 -21.40
CA GLN A 175 -4.00 4.14 -22.44
C GLN A 175 -3.22 5.34 -21.85
N PRO A 176 -2.43 5.14 -20.78
CA PRO A 176 -1.69 6.22 -20.14
C PRO A 176 -0.52 6.70 -21.02
N ASP A 177 -0.19 7.98 -20.89
CA ASP A 177 1.05 8.55 -21.42
C ASP A 177 2.23 8.29 -20.47
N LEU A 178 1.92 8.11 -19.17
CA LEU A 178 2.90 7.96 -18.10
C LEU A 178 2.30 7.14 -16.95
N ILE A 179 3.12 6.31 -16.31
CA ILE A 179 2.75 5.55 -15.11
C ILE A 179 3.70 5.93 -13.98
N LEU A 180 3.14 6.27 -12.82
CA LEU A 180 3.90 6.64 -11.63
C LEU A 180 3.51 5.72 -10.46
N ILE A 181 4.51 5.20 -9.74
CA ILE A 181 4.28 4.30 -8.59
C ILE A 181 4.95 4.89 -7.34
N ALA A 182 4.14 5.17 -6.33
CA ALA A 182 4.62 5.74 -5.08
C ALA A 182 4.98 4.67 -4.05
N GLY A 183 5.93 3.78 -4.37
CA GLY A 183 6.53 2.82 -3.45
C GLY A 183 5.67 1.61 -3.09
N ASP A 184 6.24 0.74 -2.26
CA ASP A 184 5.67 -0.52 -1.78
C ASP A 184 5.16 -1.42 -2.93
N ILE A 185 6.02 -1.58 -3.96
CA ILE A 185 5.79 -2.56 -5.04
C ILE A 185 5.98 -3.98 -4.48
N ILE A 186 6.98 -4.16 -3.63
CA ILE A 186 7.37 -5.42 -3.03
C ILE A 186 6.79 -5.50 -1.61
N ASP A 187 6.37 -6.67 -1.16
CA ASP A 187 5.86 -6.83 0.19
C ASP A 187 6.97 -7.10 1.21
N GLY A 188 7.34 -8.34 1.49
CA GLY A 188 8.32 -8.67 2.54
C GLY A 188 9.41 -9.63 2.07
N SER A 189 9.23 -10.30 0.93
CA SER A 189 10.18 -11.26 0.38
C SER A 189 10.29 -11.13 -1.13
N MET A 190 11.52 -11.14 -1.61
CA MET A 190 11.84 -11.14 -3.05
C MET A 190 11.60 -12.51 -3.72
N ARG A 191 11.47 -13.59 -2.92
CA ARG A 191 11.37 -14.95 -3.47
C ARG A 191 10.17 -15.15 -4.40
N PRO A 192 8.92 -14.78 -4.03
CA PRO A 192 7.78 -14.94 -4.95
C PRO A 192 7.95 -14.18 -6.25
N LEU A 193 8.55 -12.97 -6.19
CA LEU A 193 8.78 -12.15 -7.37
C LEU A 193 9.77 -12.77 -8.34
N ARG A 194 10.83 -13.41 -7.82
CA ARG A 194 11.84 -14.13 -8.62
C ARG A 194 11.28 -15.42 -9.19
N ASP A 195 10.70 -16.28 -8.32
CA ASP A 195 10.24 -17.62 -8.70
C ASP A 195 9.13 -17.53 -9.76
N GLU A 196 8.29 -16.51 -9.72
CA GLU A 196 7.21 -16.26 -10.68
C GLU A 196 7.57 -15.28 -11.80
N ARG A 197 8.81 -14.78 -11.83
CA ARG A 197 9.31 -13.84 -12.85
C ARG A 197 8.40 -12.63 -13.05
N MET A 198 7.95 -12.03 -11.93
CA MET A 198 6.95 -10.95 -11.96
C MET A 198 7.45 -9.68 -12.68
N HIS A 199 8.77 -9.48 -12.80
CA HIS A 199 9.34 -8.39 -13.59
C HIS A 199 8.90 -8.42 -15.07
N GLU A 200 8.59 -9.59 -15.63
CA GLU A 200 8.10 -9.72 -17.01
C GLU A 200 6.70 -9.10 -17.19
N GLU A 201 5.86 -9.15 -16.15
CA GLU A 201 4.53 -8.53 -16.22
C GLU A 201 4.64 -7.01 -16.29
N PHE A 202 5.57 -6.37 -15.56
CA PHE A 202 5.80 -4.93 -15.67
C PHE A 202 6.24 -4.49 -17.06
N ARG A 203 7.03 -5.33 -17.76
CA ARG A 203 7.45 -5.06 -19.14
C ARG A 203 6.29 -5.06 -20.16
N ARG A 204 5.12 -5.53 -19.77
CA ARG A 204 3.89 -5.46 -20.59
C ARG A 204 3.19 -4.09 -20.49
N LEU A 205 3.57 -3.24 -19.53
CA LEU A 205 3.08 -1.87 -19.46
C LEU A 205 3.49 -1.10 -20.71
N LYS A 206 2.53 -0.38 -21.31
CA LYS A 206 2.73 0.29 -22.62
C LYS A 206 3.26 1.71 -22.53
N ALA A 207 3.27 2.28 -21.32
CA ALA A 207 3.79 3.62 -21.06
C ALA A 207 5.02 3.53 -20.14
N PRO A 208 5.92 4.54 -20.19
CA PRO A 208 7.06 4.63 -19.28
C PRO A 208 6.62 4.60 -17.81
N VAL A 209 7.38 3.86 -16.98
CA VAL A 209 7.09 3.69 -15.55
C VAL A 209 8.18 4.33 -14.72
N TYR A 210 7.81 5.25 -13.82
CA TYR A 210 8.69 5.81 -12.81
C TYR A 210 8.16 5.46 -11.42
N ALA A 211 9.06 5.20 -10.49
CA ALA A 211 8.68 4.87 -9.12
C ALA A 211 9.66 5.47 -8.10
N CYS A 212 9.19 5.71 -6.88
CA CYS A 212 10.04 5.86 -5.71
C CYS A 212 10.03 4.58 -4.89
N LEU A 213 10.90 4.49 -3.86
CA LEU A 213 10.86 3.40 -2.88
C LEU A 213 9.81 3.67 -1.81
N GLY A 214 9.23 2.60 -1.26
CA GLY A 214 8.50 2.62 -0.01
C GLY A 214 9.28 1.90 1.11
N ASN A 215 8.68 1.76 2.27
CA ASN A 215 9.34 1.10 3.40
C ASN A 215 9.48 -0.41 3.22
N HIS A 216 8.61 -1.04 2.45
CA HIS A 216 8.66 -2.47 2.21
C HIS A 216 9.82 -2.88 1.31
N GLU A 217 10.30 -2.03 0.41
CA GLU A 217 11.53 -2.29 -0.34
C GLU A 217 12.74 -2.43 0.61
N TYR A 218 12.81 -1.63 1.68
CA TYR A 218 13.83 -1.76 2.71
C TYR A 218 13.67 -3.04 3.54
N TYR A 219 12.43 -3.41 3.86
CA TYR A 219 12.16 -4.67 4.59
C TYR A 219 12.47 -5.90 3.74
N SER A 220 12.31 -5.82 2.43
CA SER A 220 12.59 -6.91 1.49
C SER A 220 14.08 -7.06 1.16
N GLY A 221 14.85 -6.01 1.35
CA GLY A 221 16.25 -5.88 0.95
C GLY A 221 16.40 -4.91 -0.21
N GLU A 222 16.76 -3.66 0.09
CA GLU A 222 16.81 -2.56 -0.88
C GLU A 222 17.64 -2.87 -2.14
N PRO A 223 18.85 -3.47 -2.08
CA PRO A 223 19.63 -3.75 -3.29
C PRO A 223 18.94 -4.73 -4.25
N GLU A 224 18.28 -5.77 -3.70
CA GLU A 224 17.52 -6.73 -4.51
C GLU A 224 16.26 -6.10 -5.09
N ALA A 225 15.60 -5.23 -4.33
CA ALA A 225 14.46 -4.44 -4.80
C ALA A 225 14.84 -3.53 -5.96
N GLN A 226 15.95 -2.79 -5.86
CA GLN A 226 16.46 -1.97 -6.94
C GLN A 226 16.80 -2.80 -8.19
N GLN A 227 17.36 -4.00 -8.02
CA GLN A 227 17.61 -4.89 -9.16
C GLN A 227 16.30 -5.30 -9.84
N PHE A 228 15.27 -5.65 -9.05
CA PHE A 228 13.94 -5.96 -9.58
C PHE A 228 13.35 -4.80 -10.40
N TYR A 229 13.48 -3.55 -9.92
CA TYR A 229 13.03 -2.37 -10.67
C TYR A 229 13.73 -2.26 -12.03
N ARG A 230 15.06 -2.46 -12.06
CA ARG A 230 15.82 -2.48 -13.33
C ARG A 230 15.34 -3.60 -14.27
N ASP A 231 15.17 -4.81 -13.74
CA ASP A 231 14.71 -5.97 -14.52
C ASP A 231 13.27 -5.80 -15.02
N ALA A 232 12.44 -5.07 -14.28
CA ALA A 232 11.06 -4.72 -14.63
C ALA A 232 10.94 -3.56 -15.63
N GLY A 233 12.04 -2.85 -15.92
CA GLY A 233 12.03 -1.66 -16.77
C GLY A 233 11.42 -0.43 -16.07
N ILE A 234 11.39 -0.42 -14.73
CA ILE A 234 10.91 0.69 -13.91
C ILE A 234 12.07 1.66 -13.65
N ARG A 235 11.88 2.94 -13.95
CA ARG A 235 12.85 3.99 -13.63
C ARG A 235 12.69 4.40 -12.17
N LEU A 236 13.61 3.94 -11.34
CA LEU A 236 13.65 4.31 -9.92
C LEU A 236 14.14 5.76 -9.77
N LEU A 237 13.37 6.54 -9.02
CA LEU A 237 13.74 7.88 -8.56
C LEU A 237 13.96 7.83 -7.04
N GLN A 238 15.22 7.83 -6.66
CA GLN A 238 15.65 7.82 -5.25
C GLN A 238 16.38 9.13 -4.95
N ASP A 239 15.72 10.06 -4.30
CA ASP A 239 16.18 11.42 -4.02
C ASP A 239 16.70 12.15 -5.29
N THR A 240 15.97 12.02 -6.38
CA THR A 240 16.34 12.54 -7.69
C THR A 240 15.13 12.99 -8.49
N VAL A 241 15.39 13.57 -9.66
CA VAL A 241 14.38 14.10 -10.58
C VAL A 241 14.55 13.55 -11.99
N ALA A 242 13.43 13.46 -12.72
CA ALA A 242 13.40 13.17 -14.14
C ALA A 242 12.49 14.19 -14.86
N ALA A 243 12.86 14.53 -16.09
CA ALA A 243 12.01 15.28 -17.01
C ALA A 243 11.15 14.32 -17.82
N PHE A 244 9.91 14.68 -18.18
CA PHE A 244 9.06 13.87 -19.03
C PHE A 244 8.27 14.76 -20.03
N PRO A 245 8.14 14.36 -21.32
CA PRO A 245 8.89 13.26 -21.96
C PRO A 245 10.39 13.52 -21.91
N ASP A 246 11.16 12.43 -21.91
CA ASP A 246 12.62 12.51 -21.84
C ASP A 246 13.17 13.32 -23.01
N GLY A 247 13.67 14.49 -22.69
CA GLY A 247 14.76 15.07 -23.46
C GLY A 247 16.01 14.38 -22.96
N GLU A 248 16.52 13.40 -23.68
CA GLU A 248 17.75 12.64 -23.50
C GLU A 248 18.30 12.47 -22.06
N THR A 249 18.56 11.24 -21.69
CA THR A 249 19.31 10.83 -20.50
C THR A 249 20.66 11.56 -20.44
N PRO A 250 21.05 12.14 -19.28
CA PRO A 250 22.40 12.62 -19.11
C PRO A 250 23.38 11.43 -19.24
N GLY A 251 24.05 11.30 -20.36
CA GLY A 251 25.03 10.24 -20.61
C GLY A 251 25.12 9.73 -22.04
N THR A 252 24.15 10.04 -22.92
CA THR A 252 24.18 9.68 -24.35
C THR A 252 23.79 10.81 -25.27
N ALA A 253 24.08 12.07 -24.89
CA ALA A 253 23.94 13.19 -25.81
C ALA A 253 24.91 13.00 -27.00
N ALA A 254 24.37 12.62 -28.14
CA ALA A 254 25.10 12.84 -29.39
C ALA A 254 25.33 14.34 -29.52
N VAL A 255 26.57 14.76 -29.31
CA VAL A 255 27.01 16.13 -29.55
C VAL A 255 26.85 16.37 -31.06
N ASN A 256 25.98 17.33 -31.43
CA ASN A 256 25.93 17.77 -32.82
C ASN A 256 27.32 18.26 -33.23
N PRO A 257 27.71 18.08 -34.51
CA PRO A 257 29.04 18.48 -35.00
C PRO A 257 29.40 19.94 -34.72
N ASP A 258 28.41 20.78 -34.42
CA ASP A 258 28.57 22.22 -34.19
C ASP A 258 28.66 22.61 -32.70
N GLY A 259 28.70 21.64 -31.75
CA GLY A 259 28.93 21.89 -30.33
C GLY A 259 27.77 22.55 -29.56
N GLU A 260 26.63 22.79 -30.22
CA GLU A 260 25.42 23.27 -29.53
C GLU A 260 24.60 22.08 -29.00
N ALA A 261 24.35 22.06 -27.69
CA ALA A 261 23.36 21.16 -27.09
C ALA A 261 21.98 21.47 -27.72
N PRO A 262 21.24 20.47 -28.20
CA PRO A 262 19.91 20.72 -28.72
C PRO A 262 19.06 21.45 -27.66
N ARG A 263 18.48 22.60 -28.04
CA ARG A 263 17.46 23.28 -27.28
C ARG A 263 16.22 22.37 -27.27
N THR A 264 16.21 21.38 -26.38
CA THR A 264 15.01 20.56 -26.13
C THR A 264 13.93 21.50 -25.66
N ALA A 265 12.76 21.46 -26.32
CA ALA A 265 11.55 22.08 -25.81
C ALA A 265 11.42 21.66 -24.33
N ALA A 266 11.30 22.65 -23.43
CA ALA A 266 11.32 22.39 -22.00
C ALA A 266 10.29 21.32 -21.67
N ALA A 267 10.73 20.19 -21.09
CA ALA A 267 9.83 19.08 -20.76
C ALA A 267 8.69 19.61 -19.86
N PRO A 268 7.42 19.36 -20.21
CA PRO A 268 6.29 19.92 -19.48
C PRO A 268 6.14 19.34 -18.07
N LEU A 269 6.68 18.12 -17.79
CA LEU A 269 6.64 17.50 -16.47
C LEU A 269 8.03 17.37 -15.87
N CYS A 270 8.11 17.63 -14.56
CA CYS A 270 9.23 17.26 -13.71
C CYS A 270 8.73 16.26 -12.66
N ILE A 271 9.22 15.03 -12.72
CA ILE A 271 8.89 13.96 -11.76
C ILE A 271 10.00 13.93 -10.72
N ILE A 272 9.64 14.09 -9.46
CA ILE A 272 10.54 14.06 -8.31
C ILE A 272 10.23 12.79 -7.53
N GLY A 273 11.23 11.93 -7.30
CA GLY A 273 11.08 10.78 -6.41
C GLY A 273 11.93 10.95 -5.17
N ARG A 274 11.29 10.86 -4.01
CA ARG A 274 11.99 10.83 -2.73
C ARG A 274 12.29 9.40 -2.34
N ASP A 275 13.41 9.22 -1.67
CA ASP A 275 13.70 7.98 -0.96
C ASP A 275 12.75 7.82 0.23
N ASP A 276 12.53 6.59 0.70
CA ASP A 276 11.64 6.35 1.83
C ASP A 276 12.26 6.83 3.18
N ARG A 277 11.40 7.16 4.11
CA ARG A 277 11.79 7.62 5.47
C ARG A 277 12.52 6.55 6.29
N THR A 278 12.42 5.29 5.91
CA THR A 278 13.19 4.18 6.51
C THR A 278 14.68 4.42 6.34
N ASN A 279 15.10 5.04 5.23
CA ASN A 279 16.47 5.53 5.06
C ASN A 279 16.66 6.85 5.82
N ARG A 280 17.37 6.79 6.95
CA ARG A 280 17.68 7.97 7.76
C ARG A 280 18.59 8.99 7.08
N HIS A 281 19.25 8.59 5.98
CA HIS A 281 20.16 9.44 5.21
C HIS A 281 19.49 10.04 3.95
N ARG A 282 18.15 9.84 3.78
CA ARG A 282 17.43 10.43 2.66
C ARG A 282 17.62 11.95 2.61
N LYS A 283 17.75 12.48 1.39
CA LYS A 283 17.97 13.91 1.21
C LYS A 283 16.73 14.74 1.61
N PRO A 284 16.92 15.91 2.23
CA PRO A 284 15.84 16.89 2.35
C PRO A 284 15.32 17.30 0.97
N LEU A 285 14.00 17.46 0.81
CA LEU A 285 13.39 17.83 -0.48
C LEU A 285 13.97 19.14 -1.04
N ALA A 286 14.24 20.13 -0.18
CA ALA A 286 14.89 21.39 -0.59
C ALA A 286 16.27 21.18 -1.22
N LYS A 287 17.03 20.18 -0.75
CA LYS A 287 18.34 19.86 -1.33
C LYS A 287 18.18 19.21 -2.70
N ILE A 288 17.23 18.28 -2.86
CA ILE A 288 16.93 17.67 -4.17
C ILE A 288 16.54 18.75 -5.20
N MET A 289 15.62 19.64 -4.81
CA MET A 289 15.16 20.71 -5.70
C MET A 289 16.27 21.69 -6.06
N LYS A 290 17.16 22.02 -5.11
CA LYS A 290 18.34 22.89 -5.35
C LYS A 290 19.34 22.22 -6.30
N GLU A 291 19.68 20.95 -6.09
CA GLU A 291 20.59 20.19 -6.95
C GLU A 291 20.05 20.00 -8.37
N ALA A 292 18.74 19.92 -8.51
CA ALA A 292 18.07 19.73 -9.78
C ALA A 292 17.69 21.05 -10.49
N SER A 293 17.88 22.20 -9.87
CA SER A 293 17.39 23.49 -10.38
C SER A 293 17.84 23.83 -11.80
N ALA A 294 19.05 23.45 -12.17
CA ALA A 294 19.57 23.65 -13.53
C ALA A 294 18.96 22.70 -14.58
N ARG A 295 18.28 21.64 -14.16
CA ARG A 295 17.70 20.61 -15.04
C ARG A 295 16.17 20.71 -15.12
N ILE A 296 15.55 21.47 -14.24
CA ILE A 296 14.08 21.63 -14.16
C ILE A 296 13.70 22.94 -14.82
N SER A 297 12.87 22.88 -15.86
CA SER A 297 12.25 24.10 -16.38
C SER A 297 11.45 24.81 -15.29
N PRO A 298 11.58 26.12 -15.12
CA PRO A 298 10.74 26.90 -14.19
C PRO A 298 9.24 26.74 -14.46
N SER A 299 8.86 26.54 -15.72
CA SER A 299 7.47 26.33 -16.15
C SER A 299 6.98 24.89 -16.04
N ALA A 300 7.83 23.90 -15.73
CA ALA A 300 7.43 22.51 -15.65
C ALA A 300 6.41 22.29 -14.53
N PHE A 301 5.40 21.44 -14.82
CA PHE A 301 4.50 20.93 -13.80
C PHE A 301 5.24 19.88 -12.96
N ARG A 302 5.30 20.08 -11.65
CA ARG A 302 6.11 19.30 -10.71
C ARG A 302 5.27 18.26 -9.99
N ILE A 303 5.55 16.98 -10.24
CA ILE A 303 4.91 15.84 -9.56
C ILE A 303 5.92 15.23 -8.60
N LEU A 304 5.57 15.18 -7.32
CA LEU A 304 6.35 14.53 -6.26
C LEU A 304 5.78 13.16 -5.93
N LEU A 305 6.64 12.14 -5.97
CA LEU A 305 6.40 10.82 -5.38
C LEU A 305 7.11 10.76 -4.02
N ASP A 306 6.36 10.72 -2.94
CA ASP A 306 6.85 10.52 -1.58
C ASP A 306 5.93 9.50 -0.91
N HIS A 307 6.40 8.26 -0.71
CA HIS A 307 5.57 7.14 -0.31
C HIS A 307 4.76 7.43 0.95
N GLN A 308 5.42 7.92 2.01
CA GLN A 308 4.78 8.21 3.29
C GLN A 308 4.31 9.67 3.39
N PRO A 309 3.01 9.97 3.59
CA PRO A 309 2.45 11.32 3.52
C PRO A 309 2.70 12.15 4.80
N TYR A 310 3.95 12.27 5.20
CA TYR A 310 4.37 13.11 6.32
C TYR A 310 4.94 14.45 5.82
N HIS A 311 4.79 15.50 6.63
CA HIS A 311 5.39 16.81 6.37
C HIS A 311 5.00 17.40 5.02
N LEU A 312 3.72 17.45 4.74
CA LEU A 312 3.16 17.94 3.47
C LEU A 312 3.59 19.38 3.18
N GLU A 313 3.87 20.19 4.22
CA GLU A 313 4.38 21.55 4.10
C GLU A 313 5.73 21.64 3.36
N GLN A 314 6.50 20.55 3.28
CA GLN A 314 7.76 20.56 2.55
C GLN A 314 7.54 20.67 1.03
N ALA A 315 6.54 19.96 0.51
CA ALA A 315 6.18 20.03 -0.91
C ALA A 315 5.66 21.43 -1.29
N GLU A 316 4.79 21.99 -0.45
CA GLU A 316 4.27 23.36 -0.62
C GLU A 316 5.40 24.38 -0.69
N ARG A 317 6.34 24.36 0.26
CA ARG A 317 7.50 25.27 0.31
C ARG A 317 8.43 25.15 -0.91
N GLN A 318 8.47 23.98 -1.55
CA GLN A 318 9.31 23.75 -2.73
C GLN A 318 8.57 23.97 -4.07
N GLY A 319 7.34 24.47 -4.02
CA GLY A 319 6.55 24.76 -5.21
C GLY A 319 6.22 23.52 -6.03
N ILE A 320 5.91 22.41 -5.34
CA ILE A 320 5.36 21.19 -5.96
C ILE A 320 3.92 21.48 -6.36
N ASP A 321 3.53 21.08 -7.57
CA ASP A 321 2.16 21.26 -8.06
C ASP A 321 1.25 20.11 -7.60
N PHE A 322 1.77 18.88 -7.61
CA PHE A 322 1.03 17.70 -7.22
C PHE A 322 1.94 16.69 -6.47
N GLN A 323 1.53 16.22 -5.29
CA GLN A 323 2.19 15.13 -4.59
C GLN A 323 1.28 13.91 -4.57
N PHE A 324 1.86 12.74 -4.88
CA PHE A 324 1.21 11.44 -4.77
C PHE A 324 1.91 10.58 -3.72
N SER A 325 1.14 10.00 -2.82
CA SER A 325 1.60 9.18 -1.71
C SER A 325 0.71 7.94 -1.53
N GLY A 326 1.21 6.94 -0.81
CA GLY A 326 0.52 5.73 -0.40
C GLY A 326 0.67 5.45 1.09
N HIS A 327 1.16 4.26 1.45
CA HIS A 327 1.57 3.82 2.78
C HIS A 327 0.44 3.61 3.80
N THR A 328 -0.54 4.48 3.86
CA THR A 328 -1.55 4.47 4.93
C THR A 328 -2.57 3.35 4.77
N HIS A 329 -2.74 2.85 3.54
CA HIS A 329 -3.82 1.95 3.14
C HIS A 329 -5.22 2.41 3.58
N HIS A 330 -5.36 3.66 4.03
CA HIS A 330 -6.54 4.15 4.78
C HIS A 330 -6.90 3.22 5.94
N GLY A 331 -5.86 2.71 6.65
CA GLY A 331 -6.02 1.72 7.72
C GLY A 331 -6.43 0.32 7.26
N GLN A 332 -6.65 0.09 5.96
CA GLN A 332 -7.02 -1.19 5.33
C GLN A 332 -8.39 -1.74 5.75
N VAL A 333 -8.70 -1.80 7.05
CA VAL A 333 -9.98 -2.27 7.60
C VAL A 333 -10.47 -1.31 8.69
N TRP A 334 -11.76 -1.06 8.75
CA TRP A 334 -12.37 -0.33 9.86
C TRP A 334 -12.19 -1.12 11.18
N PRO A 335 -11.89 -0.50 12.34
CA PRO A 335 -11.76 0.93 12.58
C PRO A 335 -10.33 1.48 12.45
N ALA A 336 -9.38 0.75 11.88
CA ALA A 336 -8.00 1.19 11.75
C ALA A 336 -7.87 2.47 10.88
N SER A 337 -8.86 2.78 10.03
CA SER A 337 -8.94 4.05 9.31
C SER A 337 -8.97 5.26 10.25
N TRP A 338 -9.64 5.18 11.40
CA TRP A 338 -9.64 6.26 12.39
C TRP A 338 -8.25 6.50 13.00
N VAL A 339 -7.45 5.44 13.12
CA VAL A 339 -6.06 5.56 13.62
C VAL A 339 -5.20 6.29 12.59
N THR A 340 -5.31 5.94 11.31
CA THR A 340 -4.55 6.64 10.25
C THR A 340 -4.99 8.09 10.11
N GLU A 341 -6.30 8.38 10.18
CA GLU A 341 -6.84 9.75 10.16
C GLU A 341 -6.38 10.60 11.35
N ALA A 342 -6.12 9.98 12.51
CA ALA A 342 -5.59 10.68 13.67
C ALA A 342 -4.07 10.94 13.59
N ILE A 343 -3.33 10.15 12.81
CA ILE A 343 -1.86 10.23 12.70
C ILE A 343 -1.44 11.18 11.57
N TYR A 344 -2.12 11.12 10.41
CA TYR A 344 -1.72 11.82 9.19
C TYR A 344 -2.58 13.06 8.96
N GLU A 345 -1.97 14.16 8.51
CA GLU A 345 -2.70 15.35 8.06
C GLU A 345 -3.64 15.02 6.90
N CYS A 346 -3.24 14.12 6.01
CA CYS A 346 -4.05 13.53 4.97
C CYS A 346 -3.78 12.02 4.97
N ALA A 347 -4.72 11.24 5.48
CA ALA A 347 -4.60 9.78 5.52
C ALA A 347 -5.08 9.12 4.22
N PHE A 348 -5.99 9.76 3.47
CA PHE A 348 -6.58 9.22 2.26
C PHE A 348 -7.25 10.32 1.43
N GLY A 349 -7.20 10.17 0.11
CA GLY A 349 -7.92 11.03 -0.83
C GLY A 349 -7.19 12.34 -1.14
N SER A 350 -7.96 13.32 -1.63
CA SER A 350 -7.45 14.62 -2.06
C SER A 350 -7.27 15.58 -0.88
N HIS A 351 -6.18 16.32 -0.90
CA HIS A 351 -5.88 17.39 0.04
C HIS A 351 -5.22 18.56 -0.70
N GLN A 352 -5.26 19.76 -0.14
CA GLN A 352 -4.63 20.95 -0.72
C GLN A 352 -4.01 21.82 0.38
N ARG A 353 -2.77 22.26 0.12
CA ARG A 353 -2.08 23.28 0.91
C ARG A 353 -1.51 24.33 -0.06
N GLY A 354 -1.94 25.58 0.12
CA GLY A 354 -1.57 26.65 -0.81
C GLY A 354 -1.87 26.24 -2.27
N ASN A 355 -0.85 26.27 -3.11
CA ASN A 355 -0.96 25.90 -4.53
C ASN A 355 -0.66 24.42 -4.78
N THR A 356 -0.23 23.66 -3.78
CA THR A 356 0.11 22.23 -3.91
C THR A 356 -1.13 21.38 -3.69
N ARG A 357 -1.40 20.47 -4.61
CA ARG A 357 -2.42 19.42 -4.49
C ARG A 357 -1.77 18.13 -4.05
N TYR A 358 -2.47 17.39 -3.22
CA TYR A 358 -2.02 16.09 -2.71
C TYR A 358 -3.07 15.04 -3.00
N TYR A 359 -2.63 13.83 -3.22
CA TYR A 359 -3.48 12.66 -3.19
C TYR A 359 -2.77 11.53 -2.46
N VAL A 360 -3.40 11.02 -1.41
CA VAL A 360 -2.93 9.85 -0.68
C VAL A 360 -3.81 8.67 -1.06
N SER A 361 -3.20 7.69 -1.73
CA SER A 361 -3.90 6.49 -2.18
C SER A 361 -4.04 5.47 -1.05
N SER A 362 -5.12 4.72 -1.08
CA SER A 362 -5.29 3.53 -0.22
C SER A 362 -4.59 2.28 -0.78
N GLY A 363 -3.94 2.39 -1.94
CA GLY A 363 -3.22 1.31 -2.59
C GLY A 363 -4.07 0.42 -3.48
N ILE A 364 -3.47 -0.09 -4.57
CA ILE A 364 -4.10 -1.09 -5.45
C ILE A 364 -4.05 -2.48 -4.84
N GLY A 365 -2.93 -2.80 -4.19
CA GLY A 365 -2.71 -4.00 -3.41
C GLY A 365 -3.11 -3.84 -1.96
N ILE A 366 -2.50 -4.67 -1.13
CA ILE A 366 -2.82 -4.74 0.30
C ILE A 366 -1.69 -5.47 1.02
N TRP A 367 -1.41 -5.06 2.24
CA TRP A 367 -0.51 -5.79 3.11
C TRP A 367 -1.26 -6.86 3.90
N GLY A 368 -0.72 -8.08 3.97
CA GLY A 368 -1.30 -9.15 4.79
C GLY A 368 -2.63 -9.67 4.28
N GLY A 369 -3.59 -9.90 5.18
CA GLY A 369 -4.87 -10.54 4.85
C GLY A 369 -5.69 -9.77 3.82
N LYS A 370 -6.17 -10.47 2.79
CA LYS A 370 -6.88 -9.91 1.62
C LYS A 370 -8.30 -9.42 1.94
N PHE A 371 -8.42 -8.42 2.82
CA PHE A 371 -9.69 -7.84 3.20
C PHE A 371 -9.68 -6.31 3.13
N ARG A 372 -10.74 -5.75 2.55
CA ARG A 372 -11.09 -4.32 2.62
C ARG A 372 -12.47 -4.17 3.23
N ILE A 373 -12.54 -3.61 4.42
CA ILE A 373 -13.78 -3.41 5.17
C ILE A 373 -13.83 -1.94 5.61
N GLY A 374 -14.79 -1.18 5.06
CA GLY A 374 -14.86 0.27 5.29
C GLY A 374 -13.80 1.11 4.55
N THR A 375 -12.93 0.47 3.78
CA THR A 375 -11.89 1.07 2.93
C THR A 375 -11.90 0.40 1.56
N ARG A 376 -11.14 0.90 0.59
CA ARG A 376 -11.15 0.33 -0.78
C ARG A 376 -9.74 0.17 -1.33
N SER A 377 -9.57 -0.71 -2.33
CA SER A 377 -8.38 -0.75 -3.17
C SER A 377 -8.59 0.09 -4.42
N GLU A 378 -7.61 0.89 -4.83
CA GLU A 378 -7.77 1.81 -5.95
C GLU A 378 -6.49 2.00 -6.76
N TYR A 379 -6.69 2.50 -7.99
CA TYR A 379 -5.67 3.17 -8.79
C TYR A 379 -6.22 4.52 -9.27
N VAL A 380 -5.34 5.45 -9.54
CA VAL A 380 -5.74 6.82 -9.86
C VAL A 380 -5.39 7.14 -11.30
N VAL A 381 -6.34 7.75 -12.02
CA VAL A 381 -6.16 8.29 -13.37
C VAL A 381 -6.15 9.82 -13.23
N LEU A 382 -4.97 10.40 -13.36
CA LEU A 382 -4.77 11.84 -13.32
C LEU A 382 -4.75 12.39 -14.75
N ASN A 383 -5.77 13.18 -15.09
CA ASN A 383 -5.83 13.92 -16.34
C ASN A 383 -5.23 15.32 -16.12
N LEU A 384 -4.12 15.58 -16.79
CA LEU A 384 -3.48 16.89 -16.80
C LEU A 384 -3.91 17.62 -18.08
N ASN A 385 -4.55 18.76 -17.96
CA ASN A 385 -5.07 19.55 -19.07
C ASN A 385 -4.44 20.95 -19.08
N GLY A 386 -4.18 21.49 -20.27
CA GLY A 386 -3.90 22.90 -20.49
C GLY A 386 -5.13 23.77 -20.23
N ARG A 387 -4.93 25.03 -19.93
CA ARG A 387 -5.98 26.05 -19.94
C ARG A 387 -6.25 26.58 -21.33
#